data_029aaa51d7df570b31bc88fcdf4835f5
#
_entry.id   029aaa51d7df570b31bc88fcdf4835f5
#
_cell.length_a   1.000
_cell.length_b   1.000
_cell.length_c   1.000
_cell.angle_alpha   90.00
_cell.angle_beta   90.00
_cell.angle_gamma   90.00
#
_symmetry.space_group_name_H-M   'P 1'
#
loop_
_entity.id
_entity.type
_entity.pdbx_description
1 polymer ?
#
loop_
_entity_poly.entity_id
_entity_poly.type
_entity_poly.pdbx_seq_one_letter_code
_entity_poly.pdbx_strand_id
1 'polypeptide(L)'
;MRNFTRRDLLLSSAIGLAATQIPLDMDAASSATRRKGRIRQSVCQWCYRGMSVDQLAQAAQNIGLQAIDLLQPDDYEIPKRYGLVCAMGYAGGGEIGKALNRVENHAAIEQAFRANIPRAQKAGVPNVITFSGNRAGLSDEEGAQNTIAGLNRVKKIGEDHGVTICLELLNSKRDHHDYMCDHTSWGLRVVEEVNSPNVKLLYDIYHMQIMEGDLIETIRHNIQWIGHFHTGGVPGRHELNGSQEIQWDGVMRAIADSGFRGYVAHEFIPTGDPLESLNNAADLCDV
;
A
#
# COMPACT_ATOMS: atom_id res chain seq x y z
N MET A 1 16.32 -13.81 -85.01
CA MET A 1 15.11 -14.26 -84.29
C MET A 1 15.23 -15.74 -84.06
N ARG A 2 15.61 -16.20 -82.88
CA ARG A 2 15.61 -17.62 -82.49
C ARG A 2 14.51 -17.85 -81.51
N ASN A 3 13.58 -18.73 -81.89
CA ASN A 3 12.42 -19.11 -81.05
C ASN A 3 12.88 -20.02 -79.91
N PHE A 4 12.61 -19.63 -78.70
CA PHE A 4 12.73 -20.46 -77.51
C PHE A 4 11.53 -21.40 -77.43
N THR A 5 11.80 -22.69 -77.32
CA THR A 5 10.74 -23.73 -77.17
C THR A 5 10.48 -24.00 -75.70
N ARG A 6 9.27 -24.45 -75.42
CA ARG A 6 8.76 -24.77 -74.05
C ARG A 6 9.52 -25.87 -73.31
N ARG A 7 10.61 -26.36 -73.83
CA ARG A 7 11.40 -27.46 -73.25
C ARG A 7 12.61 -27.01 -72.42
N ASP A 8 12.99 -25.74 -72.49
CA ASP A 8 14.17 -25.21 -71.84
C ASP A 8 13.84 -24.65 -70.41
N LEU A 9 12.62 -24.88 -69.91
CA LEU A 9 12.17 -24.32 -68.62
C LEU A 9 12.07 -25.36 -67.51
N LEU A 10 12.69 -26.53 -67.62
CA LEU A 10 12.53 -27.62 -66.62
C LEU A 10 13.86 -28.16 -66.07
N LEU A 11 14.92 -27.40 -66.12
CA LEU A 11 16.22 -27.81 -65.50
C LEU A 11 16.93 -26.61 -64.89
N SER A 12 16.40 -26.08 -63.79
CA SER A 12 17.24 -25.29 -62.83
C SER A 12 16.37 -24.89 -61.65
N SER A 13 16.71 -25.38 -60.48
CA SER A 13 16.53 -24.78 -59.17
C SER A 13 15.88 -25.71 -58.14
N ALA A 14 16.60 -26.72 -57.75
CA ALA A 14 16.52 -27.20 -56.40
C ALA A 14 17.58 -26.41 -55.58
N ILE A 15 17.28 -25.17 -55.23
CA ILE A 15 17.97 -24.48 -54.15
C ILE A 15 17.12 -24.68 -52.91
N GLY A 16 17.63 -25.56 -52.02
CA GLY A 16 17.03 -25.75 -50.70
C GLY A 16 17.08 -24.46 -49.90
N LEU A 17 15.90 -23.85 -49.64
CA LEU A 17 15.77 -22.90 -48.55
C LEU A 17 15.92 -23.68 -47.25
N ALA A 18 17.12 -23.66 -46.68
CA ALA A 18 17.27 -23.92 -45.26
C ALA A 18 16.58 -22.79 -44.51
N ALA A 19 15.35 -23.06 -44.06
CA ALA A 19 14.71 -22.21 -43.07
C ALA A 19 15.53 -22.32 -41.79
N THR A 20 16.41 -21.36 -41.57
CA THR A 20 16.96 -21.10 -40.25
C THR A 20 15.79 -20.69 -39.35
N GLN A 21 15.27 -21.63 -38.58
CA GLN A 21 14.45 -21.33 -37.44
C GLN A 21 15.35 -20.58 -36.46
N ILE A 22 15.17 -19.26 -36.41
CA ILE A 22 15.65 -18.45 -35.31
C ILE A 22 14.83 -18.95 -34.10
N PRO A 23 15.46 -19.52 -33.08
CA PRO A 23 14.73 -19.79 -31.86
C PRO A 23 14.21 -18.44 -31.35
N LEU A 24 12.89 -18.27 -31.30
CA LEU A 24 12.28 -17.26 -30.46
C LEU A 24 12.70 -17.63 -29.03
N ASP A 25 13.70 -16.94 -28.51
CA ASP A 25 14.01 -16.95 -27.10
C ASP A 25 12.75 -16.45 -26.37
N MET A 26 11.91 -17.39 -25.98
CA MET A 26 10.76 -17.14 -25.09
C MET A 26 11.18 -17.07 -23.62
N ASP A 27 12.43 -16.76 -23.33
CA ASP A 27 12.96 -16.51 -21.98
C ASP A 27 13.26 -15.02 -21.74
N ALA A 28 12.40 -14.13 -22.23
CA ALA A 28 12.23 -12.86 -21.55
C ALA A 28 11.25 -13.03 -20.37
N ALA A 29 11.54 -13.98 -19.49
CA ALA A 29 11.06 -13.88 -18.13
C ALA A 29 11.64 -12.57 -17.60
N SER A 30 10.80 -11.53 -17.52
CA SER A 30 11.12 -10.28 -16.85
C SER A 30 11.71 -10.67 -15.49
N SER A 31 13.02 -10.56 -15.33
CA SER A 31 13.65 -10.82 -14.04
C SER A 31 13.21 -9.71 -13.12
N ALA A 32 12.18 -10.00 -12.30
CA ALA A 32 11.73 -9.09 -11.27
C ALA A 32 12.97 -8.64 -10.47
N THR A 33 13.10 -7.34 -10.26
CA THR A 33 14.23 -6.78 -9.52
C THR A 33 14.29 -7.42 -8.14
N ARG A 34 15.38 -8.14 -7.85
CA ARG A 34 15.55 -8.82 -6.56
C ARG A 34 15.98 -7.80 -5.52
N ARG A 35 15.08 -7.47 -4.60
CA ARG A 35 15.32 -6.57 -3.47
C ARG A 35 15.95 -7.32 -2.27
N LYS A 36 16.57 -6.58 -1.35
CA LYS A 36 17.18 -7.15 -0.12
C LYS A 36 16.14 -7.82 0.78
N GLY A 37 14.90 -7.31 0.76
CA GLY A 37 13.76 -7.95 1.41
C GLY A 37 13.69 -7.76 2.93
N ARG A 38 14.45 -6.82 3.49
CA ARG A 38 14.34 -6.46 4.91
C ARG A 38 13.03 -5.73 5.20
N ILE A 39 12.51 -5.00 4.21
CA ILE A 39 11.21 -4.33 4.23
C ILE A 39 10.34 -4.93 3.14
N ARG A 40 9.12 -5.33 3.48
CA ARG A 40 8.10 -5.69 2.50
C ARG A 40 7.43 -4.42 2.01
N GLN A 41 7.51 -4.18 0.70
CA GLN A 41 7.04 -2.96 0.11
C GLN A 41 5.76 -3.18 -0.71
N SER A 42 4.86 -2.21 -0.68
CA SER A 42 3.62 -2.18 -1.45
C SER A 42 3.38 -0.81 -2.08
N VAL A 43 2.27 -0.65 -2.80
CA VAL A 43 1.88 0.61 -3.44
C VAL A 43 0.39 0.87 -3.29
N CYS A 44 0.01 2.11 -2.97
CA CYS A 44 -1.37 2.53 -2.84
C CYS A 44 -2.01 2.78 -4.21
N GLN A 45 -3.10 2.06 -4.48
CA GLN A 45 -3.76 2.07 -5.79
C GLN A 45 -4.27 3.45 -6.21
N TRP A 46 -4.82 4.23 -5.27
CA TRP A 46 -5.43 5.52 -5.60
C TRP A 46 -4.45 6.56 -6.16
N CYS A 47 -3.13 6.42 -5.90
CA CYS A 47 -2.09 7.28 -6.45
C CYS A 47 -1.88 7.07 -7.96
N TYR A 48 -2.35 5.95 -8.51
CA TYR A 48 -2.16 5.50 -9.90
C TYR A 48 -3.50 5.42 -10.66
N ARG A 49 -4.31 6.47 -10.58
CA ARG A 49 -5.69 6.52 -11.10
C ARG A 49 -5.83 6.23 -12.60
N GLY A 50 -4.75 6.33 -13.37
CA GLY A 50 -4.74 5.98 -14.80
C GLY A 50 -4.54 4.48 -15.07
N MET A 51 -4.34 3.66 -14.04
CA MET A 51 -4.09 2.22 -14.14
C MET A 51 -5.19 1.43 -13.43
N SER A 52 -5.62 0.32 -14.03
CA SER A 52 -6.45 -0.65 -13.33
C SER A 52 -5.62 -1.34 -12.23
N VAL A 53 -6.31 -1.95 -11.25
CA VAL A 53 -5.63 -2.75 -10.20
C VAL A 53 -4.78 -3.86 -10.82
N ASP A 54 -5.26 -4.48 -11.89
CA ASP A 54 -4.57 -5.55 -12.63
C ASP A 54 -3.26 -5.04 -13.27
N GLN A 55 -3.32 -3.88 -13.94
CA GLN A 55 -2.12 -3.25 -14.54
C GLN A 55 -1.10 -2.82 -13.47
N LEU A 56 -1.58 -2.23 -12.37
CA LEU A 56 -0.70 -1.84 -11.27
C LEU A 56 -0.07 -3.05 -10.59
N ALA A 57 -0.81 -4.15 -10.41
CA ALA A 57 -0.28 -5.37 -9.81
C ALA A 57 0.79 -6.02 -10.70
N GLN A 58 0.60 -6.03 -12.01
CA GLN A 58 1.64 -6.50 -12.95
C GLN A 58 2.89 -5.63 -12.88
N ALA A 59 2.74 -4.29 -12.87
CA ALA A 59 3.86 -3.37 -12.75
C ALA A 59 4.60 -3.54 -11.40
N ALA A 60 3.86 -3.65 -10.30
CA ALA A 60 4.39 -3.86 -8.96
C ALA A 60 5.20 -5.16 -8.86
N GLN A 61 4.72 -6.25 -9.47
CA GLN A 61 5.46 -7.51 -9.59
C GLN A 61 6.80 -7.31 -10.30
N ASN A 62 6.80 -6.63 -11.45
CA ASN A 62 8.01 -6.37 -12.24
C ASN A 62 9.03 -5.52 -11.48
N ILE A 63 8.56 -4.54 -10.69
CA ILE A 63 9.37 -3.69 -9.81
C ILE A 63 9.92 -4.47 -8.59
N GLY A 64 9.32 -5.63 -8.25
CA GLY A 64 9.70 -6.44 -7.11
C GLY A 64 9.02 -6.05 -5.80
N LEU A 65 7.88 -5.36 -5.86
CA LEU A 65 7.01 -5.14 -4.71
C LEU A 65 6.28 -6.44 -4.33
N GLN A 66 5.75 -6.49 -3.12
CA GLN A 66 5.08 -7.68 -2.58
C GLN A 66 3.57 -7.52 -2.43
N ALA A 67 3.05 -6.27 -2.56
CA ALA A 67 1.64 -6.03 -2.31
C ALA A 67 1.10 -4.77 -3.02
N ILE A 68 -0.22 -4.67 -3.04
CA ILE A 68 -0.99 -3.46 -3.41
C ILE A 68 -1.81 -3.05 -2.18
N ASP A 69 -1.93 -1.75 -1.95
CA ASP A 69 -2.66 -1.17 -0.84
C ASP A 69 -3.94 -0.47 -1.27
N LEU A 70 -4.84 -0.33 -0.30
CA LEU A 70 -6.07 0.45 -0.37
C LEU A 70 -7.02 -0.04 -1.48
N LEU A 71 -7.19 -1.38 -1.54
CA LEU A 71 -8.16 -2.00 -2.43
C LEU A 71 -9.54 -2.13 -1.78
N GLN A 72 -10.56 -2.12 -2.63
CA GLN A 72 -11.93 -2.45 -2.22
C GLN A 72 -12.10 -3.97 -2.04
N PRO A 73 -13.09 -4.43 -1.27
CA PRO A 73 -13.30 -5.85 -1.01
C PRO A 73 -13.48 -6.72 -2.27
N ASP A 74 -13.97 -6.17 -3.36
CA ASP A 74 -14.14 -6.89 -4.63
C ASP A 74 -12.83 -7.10 -5.39
N ASP A 75 -11.81 -6.29 -5.08
CA ASP A 75 -10.51 -6.30 -5.76
C ASP A 75 -9.41 -7.06 -4.97
N TYR A 76 -9.68 -7.52 -3.74
CA TYR A 76 -8.68 -8.15 -2.86
C TYR A 76 -7.95 -9.34 -3.50
N GLU A 77 -8.59 -10.08 -4.38
CA GLU A 77 -8.02 -11.29 -5.01
C GLU A 77 -7.17 -10.96 -6.26
N ILE A 78 -7.27 -9.74 -6.83
CA ILE A 78 -6.59 -9.40 -8.08
C ILE A 78 -5.07 -9.52 -7.95
N PRO A 79 -4.39 -8.99 -6.89
CA PRO A 79 -2.94 -9.08 -6.76
C PRO A 79 -2.39 -10.50 -6.76
N LYS A 80 -3.16 -11.50 -6.32
CA LYS A 80 -2.72 -12.89 -6.26
C LYS A 80 -2.35 -13.49 -7.62
N ARG A 81 -2.93 -12.99 -8.71
CA ARG A 81 -2.61 -13.41 -10.09
C ARG A 81 -1.14 -13.15 -10.42
N TYR A 82 -0.53 -12.21 -9.72
CA TYR A 82 0.85 -11.74 -9.88
C TYR A 82 1.76 -12.16 -8.70
N GLY A 83 1.31 -13.07 -7.85
CA GLY A 83 2.06 -13.48 -6.66
C GLY A 83 2.14 -12.43 -5.56
N LEU A 84 1.29 -11.39 -5.63
CA LEU A 84 1.19 -10.32 -4.64
C LEU A 84 -0.01 -10.53 -3.73
N VAL A 85 -0.12 -9.70 -2.68
CA VAL A 85 -1.30 -9.64 -1.80
C VAL A 85 -1.87 -8.22 -1.77
N CYS A 86 -3.12 -8.05 -1.31
CA CYS A 86 -3.58 -6.77 -0.81
C CYS A 86 -3.05 -6.63 0.63
N ALA A 87 -2.17 -5.66 0.92
CA ALA A 87 -1.59 -5.52 2.26
C ALA A 87 -2.43 -4.66 3.21
N MET A 88 -3.19 -3.72 2.65
CA MET A 88 -4.16 -2.87 3.36
C MET A 88 -5.43 -2.76 2.53
N GLY A 89 -6.57 -3.15 3.09
CA GLY A 89 -7.85 -3.09 2.39
C GLY A 89 -8.83 -2.11 3.01
N TYR A 90 -9.74 -1.57 2.22
CA TYR A 90 -10.93 -0.93 2.73
C TYR A 90 -11.93 -2.02 3.19
N ALA A 91 -12.48 -1.88 4.39
CA ALA A 91 -13.51 -2.80 4.89
C ALA A 91 -14.78 -2.07 5.37
N GLY A 92 -14.87 -0.77 5.09
CA GLY A 92 -15.95 0.08 5.59
C GLY A 92 -15.68 0.66 6.97
N GLY A 93 -14.42 0.93 7.29
CA GLY A 93 -13.95 1.54 8.55
C GLY A 93 -14.28 3.02 8.74
N GLY A 94 -15.25 3.54 8.01
CA GLY A 94 -15.64 4.95 8.00
C GLY A 94 -14.99 5.74 6.87
N GLU A 95 -15.30 7.02 6.81
CA GLU A 95 -14.68 8.01 5.93
C GLU A 95 -13.68 8.86 6.74
N ILE A 96 -12.68 9.46 6.10
CA ILE A 96 -11.68 10.30 6.77
C ILE A 96 -12.33 11.33 7.71
N GLY A 97 -13.35 12.04 7.24
CA GLY A 97 -14.04 13.08 8.03
C GLY A 97 -15.15 12.57 8.94
N LYS A 98 -15.63 11.32 8.78
CA LYS A 98 -16.79 10.77 9.48
C LYS A 98 -16.54 9.31 9.86
N ALA A 99 -16.00 9.09 11.05
CA ALA A 99 -15.68 7.74 11.47
C ALA A 99 -15.86 7.56 13.01
N LEU A 100 -14.86 6.97 13.66
CA LEU A 100 -14.99 6.40 14.99
C LEU A 100 -15.17 7.41 16.14
N ASN A 101 -14.77 8.68 15.95
CA ASN A 101 -14.96 9.72 16.99
C ASN A 101 -16.45 10.14 17.17
N ARG A 102 -17.37 9.55 16.40
CA ARG A 102 -18.81 9.78 16.44
C ARG A 102 -19.53 8.48 16.72
N VAL A 103 -20.21 8.42 17.86
CA VAL A 103 -20.95 7.21 18.33
C VAL A 103 -22.02 6.78 17.31
N GLU A 104 -22.65 7.72 16.65
CA GLU A 104 -23.67 7.48 15.62
C GLU A 104 -23.14 6.68 14.41
N ASN A 105 -21.84 6.69 14.15
CA ASN A 105 -21.23 5.94 13.05
C ASN A 105 -20.90 4.49 13.45
N HIS A 106 -20.79 4.18 14.73
CA HIS A 106 -20.28 2.89 15.21
C HIS A 106 -21.07 1.70 14.68
N ALA A 107 -22.40 1.79 14.64
CA ALA A 107 -23.24 0.68 14.19
C ALA A 107 -23.01 0.34 12.71
N ALA A 108 -22.87 1.37 11.85
CA ALA A 108 -22.61 1.19 10.43
C ALA A 108 -21.20 0.62 10.17
N ILE A 109 -20.18 1.13 10.90
CA ILE A 109 -18.79 0.63 10.80
C ILE A 109 -18.72 -0.83 11.28
N GLU A 110 -19.37 -1.16 12.40
CA GLU A 110 -19.44 -2.54 12.90
C GLU A 110 -20.09 -3.48 11.88
N GLN A 111 -21.22 -3.08 11.29
CA GLN A 111 -21.90 -3.87 10.26
C GLN A 111 -20.98 -4.10 9.04
N ALA A 112 -20.29 -3.06 8.58
CA ALA A 112 -19.38 -3.15 7.44
C ALA A 112 -18.19 -4.08 7.74
N PHE A 113 -17.58 -3.98 8.91
CA PHE A 113 -16.49 -4.85 9.34
C PHE A 113 -16.91 -6.31 9.47
N ARG A 114 -18.11 -6.57 10.03
CA ARG A 114 -18.69 -7.94 10.08
C ARG A 114 -18.89 -8.56 8.70
N ALA A 115 -19.19 -7.75 7.69
CA ALA A 115 -19.34 -8.21 6.31
C ALA A 115 -18.00 -8.40 5.59
N ASN A 116 -17.03 -7.50 5.78
CA ASN A 116 -15.85 -7.42 4.93
C ASN A 116 -14.57 -8.00 5.54
N ILE A 117 -14.40 -8.04 6.88
CA ILE A 117 -13.22 -8.65 7.51
C ILE A 117 -13.12 -10.16 7.19
N PRO A 118 -14.22 -10.97 7.19
CA PRO A 118 -14.15 -12.35 6.72
C PRO A 118 -13.70 -12.48 5.24
N ARG A 119 -14.07 -11.51 4.40
CA ARG A 119 -13.60 -11.46 3.00
C ARG A 119 -12.10 -11.15 2.94
N ALA A 120 -11.63 -10.20 3.76
CA ALA A 120 -10.21 -9.87 3.89
C ALA A 120 -9.40 -11.09 4.34
N GLN A 121 -9.83 -11.81 5.39
CA GLN A 121 -9.20 -13.05 5.83
C GLN A 121 -9.11 -14.09 4.70
N LYS A 122 -10.22 -14.36 4.01
CA LYS A 122 -10.28 -15.32 2.90
C LYS A 122 -9.32 -14.94 1.77
N ALA A 123 -9.20 -13.65 1.49
CA ALA A 123 -8.27 -13.13 0.49
C ALA A 123 -6.81 -13.03 0.98
N GLY A 124 -6.54 -13.27 2.26
CA GLY A 124 -5.19 -13.14 2.85
C GLY A 124 -4.75 -11.70 3.06
N VAL A 125 -5.71 -10.77 3.16
CA VAL A 125 -5.46 -9.35 3.49
C VAL A 125 -5.14 -9.24 4.98
N PRO A 126 -3.93 -8.82 5.38
CA PRO A 126 -3.54 -8.80 6.79
C PRO A 126 -4.11 -7.60 7.55
N ASN A 127 -4.37 -6.49 6.87
CA ASN A 127 -4.77 -5.24 7.51
C ASN A 127 -5.97 -4.60 6.81
N VAL A 128 -6.82 -3.92 7.59
CA VAL A 128 -7.88 -3.06 7.08
C VAL A 128 -7.81 -1.69 7.75
N ILE A 129 -8.06 -0.63 6.95
CA ILE A 129 -7.95 0.76 7.40
C ILE A 129 -9.23 1.24 8.09
N THR A 130 -9.06 2.12 9.09
CA THR A 130 -10.13 2.90 9.72
C THR A 130 -9.62 4.29 10.08
N PHE A 131 -10.55 5.21 10.39
CA PHE A 131 -10.26 6.61 10.65
C PHE A 131 -10.89 7.08 11.96
N SER A 132 -10.32 8.14 12.54
CA SER A 132 -10.94 8.80 13.69
C SER A 132 -12.18 9.63 13.29
N GLY A 133 -12.09 10.37 12.22
CA GLY A 133 -13.01 11.42 11.84
C GLY A 133 -12.50 12.81 12.22
N ASN A 134 -13.19 13.85 11.76
CA ASN A 134 -12.91 15.24 12.11
C ASN A 134 -13.41 15.57 13.52
N ARG A 135 -12.73 16.53 14.19
CA ARG A 135 -13.17 17.03 15.49
C ARG A 135 -14.58 17.60 15.43
N ALA A 136 -14.88 18.47 14.48
CA ALA A 136 -16.17 19.11 14.29
C ALA A 136 -16.78 19.55 15.63
N GLY A 137 -15.96 20.22 16.46
CA GLY A 137 -16.34 20.76 17.77
C GLY A 137 -16.22 19.78 18.96
N LEU A 138 -15.87 18.50 18.76
CA LEU A 138 -15.53 17.60 19.87
C LEU A 138 -14.18 17.97 20.47
N SER A 139 -14.03 17.80 21.78
CA SER A 139 -12.73 17.80 22.43
C SER A 139 -11.92 16.55 22.04
N ASP A 140 -10.60 16.64 22.11
CA ASP A 140 -9.71 15.49 21.86
C ASP A 140 -9.97 14.35 22.85
N GLU A 141 -10.35 14.67 24.09
CA GLU A 141 -10.73 13.69 25.10
C GLU A 141 -12.01 12.93 24.72
N GLU A 142 -13.08 13.65 24.40
CA GLU A 142 -14.36 13.04 24.03
C GLU A 142 -14.23 12.21 22.74
N GLY A 143 -13.48 12.73 21.74
CA GLY A 143 -13.23 11.99 20.51
C GLY A 143 -12.39 10.74 20.72
N ALA A 144 -11.41 10.77 21.65
CA ALA A 144 -10.63 9.57 22.01
C ALA A 144 -11.52 8.51 22.65
N GLN A 145 -12.34 8.89 23.63
CA GLN A 145 -13.26 7.96 24.30
C GLN A 145 -14.26 7.34 23.32
N ASN A 146 -14.84 8.14 22.42
CA ASN A 146 -15.72 7.63 21.37
C ASN A 146 -15.00 6.68 20.42
N THR A 147 -13.75 7.00 20.00
CA THR A 147 -12.95 6.14 19.12
C THR A 147 -12.62 4.81 19.79
N ILE A 148 -12.22 4.84 21.08
CA ILE A 148 -11.97 3.65 21.89
C ILE A 148 -13.24 2.80 22.00
N ALA A 149 -14.39 3.42 22.28
CA ALA A 149 -15.67 2.72 22.34
C ALA A 149 -16.01 2.04 21.01
N GLY A 150 -15.81 2.73 19.88
CA GLY A 150 -16.02 2.20 18.54
C GLY A 150 -15.09 1.02 18.21
N LEU A 151 -13.78 1.14 18.50
CA LEU A 151 -12.81 0.07 18.30
C LEU A 151 -13.09 -1.14 19.21
N ASN A 152 -13.53 -0.94 20.44
CA ASN A 152 -13.91 -2.04 21.34
C ASN A 152 -15.10 -2.86 20.81
N ARG A 153 -16.00 -2.28 20.01
CA ARG A 153 -17.09 -3.01 19.35
C ARG A 153 -16.59 -3.94 18.25
N VAL A 154 -15.49 -3.57 17.59
CA VAL A 154 -15.03 -4.24 16.35
C VAL A 154 -13.75 -5.05 16.53
N LYS A 155 -12.95 -4.82 17.59
CA LYS A 155 -11.67 -5.48 17.80
C LYS A 155 -11.76 -7.01 17.75
N LYS A 156 -12.82 -7.57 18.34
CA LYS A 156 -13.01 -9.03 18.34
C LYS A 156 -13.25 -9.58 16.95
N ILE A 157 -13.83 -8.82 16.04
CA ILE A 157 -13.98 -9.23 14.63
C ILE A 157 -12.60 -9.38 13.98
N GLY A 158 -11.69 -8.43 14.23
CA GLY A 158 -10.30 -8.52 13.77
C GLY A 158 -9.58 -9.72 14.38
N GLU A 159 -9.68 -9.90 15.71
CA GLU A 159 -9.04 -11.00 16.44
C GLU A 159 -9.50 -12.38 15.94
N ASP A 160 -10.82 -12.60 15.81
CA ASP A 160 -11.39 -13.87 15.37
C ASP A 160 -10.99 -14.26 13.94
N HIS A 161 -10.60 -13.29 13.11
CA HIS A 161 -10.22 -13.50 11.71
C HIS A 161 -8.72 -13.30 11.46
N GLY A 162 -7.94 -12.90 12.46
CA GLY A 162 -6.51 -12.61 12.31
C GLY A 162 -6.22 -11.44 11.38
N VAL A 163 -7.15 -10.46 11.27
CA VAL A 163 -7.02 -9.26 10.46
C VAL A 163 -6.84 -8.06 11.39
N THR A 164 -5.81 -7.25 11.14
CA THR A 164 -5.52 -6.06 11.96
C THR A 164 -6.32 -4.86 11.46
N ILE A 165 -7.01 -4.19 12.37
CA ILE A 165 -7.69 -2.92 12.13
C ILE A 165 -6.68 -1.81 12.42
N CYS A 166 -6.31 -1.03 11.40
CA CYS A 166 -5.32 0.03 11.52
C CYS A 166 -5.99 1.40 11.52
N LEU A 167 -5.85 2.14 12.62
CA LEU A 167 -6.29 3.54 12.75
C LEU A 167 -5.23 4.45 12.13
N GLU A 168 -5.60 5.21 11.09
CA GLU A 168 -4.66 6.04 10.37
C GLU A 168 -4.39 7.38 11.05
N LEU A 169 -3.09 7.74 11.09
CA LEU A 169 -2.58 9.05 11.48
C LEU A 169 -2.50 9.96 10.25
N LEU A 170 -3.25 11.08 10.25
CA LEU A 170 -3.28 12.04 9.15
C LEU A 170 -2.93 13.46 9.63
N ASN A 171 -2.39 14.30 8.75
CA ASN A 171 -2.10 15.69 9.11
C ASN A 171 -3.35 16.58 9.02
N SER A 172 -3.60 17.35 10.07
CA SER A 172 -4.63 18.39 10.11
C SER A 172 -4.14 19.76 9.63
N LYS A 173 -2.82 19.95 9.48
CA LYS A 173 -2.22 21.23 9.09
C LYS A 173 -2.47 21.62 7.64
N ARG A 174 -2.55 20.63 6.71
CA ARG A 174 -2.58 20.88 5.25
C ARG A 174 -3.70 20.13 4.54
N ASP A 175 -3.73 18.79 4.69
CA ASP A 175 -4.50 17.95 3.78
C ASP A 175 -5.88 17.56 4.34
N HIS A 176 -5.97 17.36 5.66
CA HIS A 176 -7.18 16.87 6.32
C HIS A 176 -7.56 17.78 7.50
N HIS A 177 -7.92 19.04 7.19
CA HIS A 177 -8.29 19.99 8.22
C HIS A 177 -9.27 19.43 9.22
N ASP A 178 -8.98 19.70 10.52
CA ASP A 178 -9.80 19.28 11.64
C ASP A 178 -9.81 17.75 11.93
N TYR A 179 -9.00 16.95 11.21
CA TYR A 179 -8.86 15.51 11.49
C TYR A 179 -8.35 15.30 12.93
N MET A 180 -8.90 14.30 13.64
CA MET A 180 -8.64 14.18 15.06
C MET A 180 -7.40 13.36 15.41
N CYS A 181 -7.16 12.23 14.76
CA CYS A 181 -5.97 11.40 14.97
C CYS A 181 -4.78 11.96 14.19
N ASP A 182 -4.34 13.16 14.56
CA ASP A 182 -3.31 13.93 13.86
C ASP A 182 -1.95 13.99 14.56
N HIS A 183 -1.84 13.34 15.73
CA HIS A 183 -0.60 13.20 16.51
C HIS A 183 -0.45 11.76 17.00
N THR A 184 0.79 11.28 16.97
CA THR A 184 1.12 9.90 17.41
C THR A 184 0.69 9.66 18.86
N SER A 185 0.85 10.63 19.74
CA SER A 185 0.47 10.50 21.16
C SER A 185 -1.03 10.24 21.35
N TRP A 186 -1.89 10.90 20.55
CA TRP A 186 -3.33 10.67 20.58
C TRP A 186 -3.71 9.29 20.07
N GLY A 187 -3.10 8.87 18.93
CA GLY A 187 -3.32 7.55 18.35
C GLY A 187 -2.86 6.42 19.27
N LEU A 188 -1.70 6.56 19.90
CA LEU A 188 -1.14 5.61 20.87
C LEU A 188 -2.09 5.43 22.04
N ARG A 189 -2.53 6.52 22.66
CA ARG A 189 -3.50 6.46 23.75
C ARG A 189 -4.73 5.60 23.39
N VAL A 190 -5.25 5.80 22.18
CA VAL A 190 -6.44 5.05 21.71
C VAL A 190 -6.13 3.56 21.59
N VAL A 191 -5.06 3.19 20.88
CA VAL A 191 -4.76 1.76 20.64
C VAL A 191 -4.28 1.04 21.90
N GLU A 192 -3.59 1.72 22.81
CA GLU A 192 -3.18 1.20 24.11
C GLU A 192 -4.37 0.91 25.02
N GLU A 193 -5.35 1.81 25.09
CA GLU A 193 -6.54 1.63 25.90
C GLU A 193 -7.46 0.54 25.32
N VAL A 194 -7.56 0.42 23.98
CA VAL A 194 -8.26 -0.69 23.32
C VAL A 194 -7.58 -2.04 23.62
N ASN A 195 -6.27 -2.06 23.75
CA ASN A 195 -5.44 -3.19 24.14
C ASN A 195 -5.79 -4.49 23.40
N SER A 196 -5.68 -4.46 22.05
CA SER A 196 -5.91 -5.62 21.20
C SER A 196 -4.70 -5.86 20.28
N PRO A 197 -4.25 -7.10 20.08
CA PRO A 197 -3.19 -7.40 19.13
C PRO A 197 -3.58 -7.07 17.68
N ASN A 198 -4.88 -7.01 17.39
CA ASN A 198 -5.45 -6.74 16.07
C ASN A 198 -6.03 -5.32 15.93
N VAL A 199 -5.64 -4.38 16.81
CA VAL A 199 -5.90 -2.95 16.66
C VAL A 199 -4.58 -2.21 16.79
N LYS A 200 -4.17 -1.55 15.73
CA LYS A 200 -2.87 -0.90 15.59
C LYS A 200 -3.02 0.47 14.93
N LEU A 201 -1.93 1.21 14.83
CA LEU A 201 -1.84 2.43 14.03
C LEU A 201 -1.41 2.07 12.60
N LEU A 202 -1.95 2.79 11.62
CA LEU A 202 -1.30 3.02 10.35
C LEU A 202 -0.50 4.32 10.51
N TYR A 203 0.83 4.20 10.48
CA TYR A 203 1.74 5.34 10.63
C TYR A 203 2.09 5.87 9.24
N ASP A 204 1.44 6.94 8.82
CA ASP A 204 1.79 7.62 7.58
C ASP A 204 2.93 8.60 7.84
N ILE A 205 4.11 8.25 7.32
CA ILE A 205 5.36 8.99 7.49
C ILE A 205 5.25 10.41 6.90
N TYR A 206 4.56 10.56 5.77
CA TYR A 206 4.31 11.88 5.16
C TYR A 206 3.50 12.77 6.11
N HIS A 207 2.42 12.24 6.65
CA HIS A 207 1.56 13.00 7.54
C HIS A 207 2.26 13.35 8.86
N MET A 208 2.99 12.42 9.45
CA MET A 208 3.67 12.64 10.73
C MET A 208 4.90 13.53 10.59
N GLN A 209 5.59 13.54 9.45
CA GLN A 209 6.61 14.54 9.19
C GLN A 209 6.05 15.96 9.25
N ILE A 210 4.87 16.19 8.66
CA ILE A 210 4.21 17.52 8.65
C ILE A 210 3.76 17.94 10.06
N MET A 211 3.26 16.98 10.86
CA MET A 211 2.72 17.27 12.18
C MET A 211 3.79 17.38 13.26
N GLU A 212 4.69 16.39 13.32
CA GLU A 212 5.54 16.16 14.49
C GLU A 212 7.04 16.19 14.16
N GLY A 213 7.46 15.61 13.02
CA GLY A 213 8.87 15.30 12.79
C GLY A 213 9.36 14.17 13.70
N ASP A 214 10.66 14.12 14.03
CA ASP A 214 11.30 13.12 14.92
C ASP A 214 10.91 11.68 14.63
N LEU A 215 10.78 11.37 13.33
CA LEU A 215 10.21 10.11 12.82
C LEU A 215 10.94 8.86 13.35
N ILE A 216 12.27 8.89 13.36
CA ILE A 216 13.10 7.71 13.68
C ILE A 216 12.88 7.29 15.14
N GLU A 217 12.94 8.23 16.08
CA GLU A 217 12.76 7.93 17.50
C GLU A 217 11.30 7.57 17.79
N THR A 218 10.35 8.27 17.20
CA THR A 218 8.92 7.97 17.35
C THR A 218 8.60 6.55 16.87
N ILE A 219 9.13 6.14 15.71
CA ILE A 219 8.93 4.78 15.17
C ILE A 219 9.57 3.73 16.09
N ARG A 220 10.82 3.92 16.52
CA ARG A 220 11.54 2.97 17.38
C ARG A 220 10.81 2.70 18.70
N HIS A 221 10.34 3.76 19.34
CA HIS A 221 9.67 3.65 20.63
C HIS A 221 8.28 3.01 20.54
N ASN A 222 7.60 3.15 19.38
CA ASN A 222 6.20 2.79 19.27
C ASN A 222 5.92 1.66 18.26
N ILE A 223 6.96 0.98 17.77
CA ILE A 223 6.83 -0.02 16.71
C ILE A 223 5.85 -1.15 17.04
N GLN A 224 5.70 -1.53 18.29
CA GLN A 224 4.77 -2.56 18.75
C GLN A 224 3.30 -2.17 18.52
N TRP A 225 3.02 -0.87 18.41
CA TRP A 225 1.67 -0.33 18.17
C TRP A 225 1.40 0.00 16.70
N ILE A 226 2.40 -0.15 15.83
CA ILE A 226 2.27 0.15 14.41
C ILE A 226 2.04 -1.16 13.64
N GLY A 227 0.96 -1.22 12.86
CA GLY A 227 0.61 -2.36 12.01
C GLY A 227 1.00 -2.18 10.55
N HIS A 228 1.13 -0.93 10.10
CA HIS A 228 1.36 -0.58 8.70
C HIS A 228 2.01 0.80 8.57
N PHE A 229 2.73 1.03 7.46
CA PHE A 229 3.32 2.32 7.14
C PHE A 229 2.91 2.80 5.76
N HIS A 230 2.69 4.12 5.63
CA HIS A 230 2.62 4.81 4.36
C HIS A 230 3.78 5.80 4.19
N THR A 231 4.17 6.06 2.93
CA THR A 231 5.25 6.97 2.57
C THR A 231 4.77 8.03 1.59
N GLY A 232 5.40 9.20 1.61
CA GLY A 232 5.21 10.27 0.64
C GLY A 232 6.22 11.39 0.88
N GLY A 233 6.74 12.01 -0.18
CA GLY A 233 7.71 13.09 -0.04
C GLY A 233 7.07 14.37 0.52
N VAL A 234 7.73 15.02 1.46
CA VAL A 234 7.33 16.33 2.00
C VAL A 234 8.29 17.40 1.46
N PRO A 235 7.79 18.49 0.86
CA PRO A 235 6.38 18.86 0.69
C PRO A 235 5.68 18.17 -0.50
N GLY A 236 4.34 18.20 -0.50
CA GLY A 236 3.50 17.96 -1.67
C GLY A 236 3.07 16.52 -1.91
N ARG A 237 3.49 15.54 -1.08
CA ARG A 237 3.17 14.12 -1.22
C ARG A 237 3.62 13.54 -2.57
N HIS A 238 4.81 13.98 -3.04
CA HIS A 238 5.41 13.56 -4.30
C HIS A 238 6.49 12.50 -4.09
N GLU A 239 7.41 12.34 -5.06
CA GLU A 239 8.48 11.35 -5.06
C GLU A 239 9.35 11.40 -3.80
N LEU A 240 9.90 10.24 -3.43
CA LEU A 240 10.82 10.07 -2.31
C LEU A 240 12.28 10.38 -2.73
N ASN A 241 12.51 11.46 -3.43
CA ASN A 241 13.84 11.81 -3.97
C ASN A 241 14.57 12.87 -3.10
N GLY A 242 15.70 13.36 -3.58
CA GLY A 242 16.50 14.36 -2.85
C GLY A 242 15.91 15.79 -2.78
N SER A 243 14.75 16.05 -3.39
CA SER A 243 14.08 17.38 -3.36
C SER A 243 13.11 17.56 -2.20
N GLN A 244 12.97 16.55 -1.34
CA GLN A 244 12.06 16.52 -0.20
C GLN A 244 12.83 16.41 1.13
N GLU A 245 12.18 16.62 2.27
CA GLU A 245 12.85 16.84 3.55
C GLU A 245 13.04 15.57 4.42
N ILE A 246 12.46 14.41 4.04
CA ILE A 246 12.55 13.17 4.83
C ILE A 246 13.83 12.40 4.48
N GLN A 247 14.60 12.02 5.49
CA GLN A 247 15.79 11.19 5.32
C GLN A 247 15.40 9.71 5.27
N TRP A 248 15.00 9.23 4.08
CA TRP A 248 14.40 7.91 3.87
C TRP A 248 15.29 6.74 4.27
N ASP A 249 16.60 6.76 3.98
CA ASP A 249 17.50 5.67 4.37
C ASP A 249 17.50 5.44 5.88
N GLY A 250 17.56 6.51 6.68
CA GLY A 250 17.52 6.41 8.13
C GLY A 250 16.17 5.92 8.67
N VAL A 251 15.06 6.41 8.11
CA VAL A 251 13.72 5.99 8.50
C VAL A 251 13.51 4.51 8.16
N MET A 252 13.87 4.07 6.95
CA MET A 252 13.71 2.66 6.54
C MET A 252 14.60 1.72 7.33
N ARG A 253 15.84 2.12 7.67
CA ARG A 253 16.69 1.35 8.58
C ARG A 253 16.08 1.23 9.96
N ALA A 254 15.50 2.30 10.52
CA ALA A 254 14.83 2.24 11.81
C ALA A 254 13.68 1.22 11.81
N ILE A 255 12.86 1.21 10.74
CA ILE A 255 11.79 0.22 10.57
C ILE A 255 12.36 -1.20 10.44
N ALA A 256 13.37 -1.40 9.60
CA ALA A 256 13.96 -2.72 9.35
C ALA A 256 14.65 -3.27 10.60
N ASP A 257 15.42 -2.44 11.33
CA ASP A 257 16.17 -2.83 12.53
C ASP A 257 15.27 -3.13 13.73
N SER A 258 14.05 -2.55 13.75
CA SER A 258 13.03 -2.87 14.77
C SER A 258 12.46 -4.29 14.66
N GLY A 259 12.76 -5.00 13.57
CA GLY A 259 12.20 -6.32 13.29
C GLY A 259 10.75 -6.28 12.78
N PHE A 260 10.25 -5.14 12.33
CA PHE A 260 8.90 -5.00 11.75
C PHE A 260 8.67 -5.99 10.61
N ARG A 261 7.50 -6.66 10.61
CA ARG A 261 7.14 -7.69 9.63
C ARG A 261 5.91 -7.34 8.80
N GLY A 262 5.37 -6.13 8.97
CA GLY A 262 4.28 -5.59 8.16
C GLY A 262 4.76 -5.08 6.80
N TYR A 263 3.99 -4.20 6.19
CA TYR A 263 4.29 -3.60 4.89
C TYR A 263 4.51 -2.11 5.03
N VAL A 264 5.34 -1.57 4.13
CA VAL A 264 5.54 -0.14 3.90
C VAL A 264 5.01 0.16 2.50
N ALA A 265 3.94 0.95 2.41
CA ALA A 265 3.29 1.25 1.15
C ALA A 265 3.69 2.62 0.61
N HIS A 266 4.02 2.67 -0.67
CA HIS A 266 4.28 3.92 -1.37
C HIS A 266 2.96 4.63 -1.69
N GLU A 267 2.74 5.74 -0.99
CA GLU A 267 1.52 6.55 -1.11
C GLU A 267 1.88 8.00 -1.48
N PHE A 268 2.49 8.16 -2.62
CA PHE A 268 2.85 9.46 -3.19
C PHE A 268 2.22 9.65 -4.57
N ILE A 269 2.04 10.92 -4.97
CA ILE A 269 1.51 11.29 -6.28
C ILE A 269 2.68 11.57 -7.22
N PRO A 270 2.96 10.69 -8.19
CA PRO A 270 4.05 10.88 -9.14
C PRO A 270 3.89 12.18 -9.95
N THR A 271 4.99 12.92 -10.12
CA THR A 271 5.08 14.10 -10.99
C THR A 271 5.76 13.79 -12.32
N GLY A 272 6.58 12.73 -12.37
CA GLY A 272 7.22 12.20 -13.56
C GLY A 272 6.53 10.94 -14.11
N ASP A 273 7.31 10.03 -14.75
CA ASP A 273 6.80 8.72 -15.12
C ASP A 273 6.40 7.94 -13.87
N PRO A 274 5.15 7.48 -13.75
CA PRO A 274 4.66 6.87 -12.51
C PRO A 274 5.40 5.59 -12.13
N LEU A 275 5.77 4.75 -13.08
CA LEU A 275 6.41 3.48 -12.81
C LEU A 275 7.91 3.64 -12.53
N GLU A 276 8.58 4.56 -13.20
CA GLU A 276 9.94 4.94 -12.89
C GLU A 276 10.03 5.55 -11.48
N SER A 277 9.12 6.47 -11.15
CA SER A 277 9.02 7.07 -9.82
C SER A 277 8.82 6.00 -8.73
N LEU A 278 7.95 5.01 -8.98
CA LEU A 278 7.70 3.90 -8.05
C LEU A 278 8.93 3.01 -7.89
N ASN A 279 9.59 2.67 -8.98
CA ASN A 279 10.82 1.86 -8.92
C ASN A 279 11.91 2.56 -8.12
N ASN A 280 12.13 3.87 -8.37
CA ASN A 280 13.11 4.67 -7.64
C ASN A 280 12.79 4.76 -6.14
N ALA A 281 11.52 4.91 -5.77
CA ALA A 281 11.09 4.88 -4.37
C ALA A 281 11.36 3.51 -3.73
N ALA A 282 11.07 2.44 -4.45
CA ALA A 282 11.31 1.08 -3.99
C ALA A 282 12.79 0.76 -3.83
N ASP A 283 13.66 1.28 -4.70
CA ASP A 283 15.13 1.16 -4.58
C ASP A 283 15.65 1.92 -3.35
N LEU A 284 15.18 3.16 -3.15
CA LEU A 284 15.55 3.98 -2.00
C LEU A 284 15.17 3.36 -0.66
N CYS A 285 14.04 2.66 -0.61
CA CYS A 285 13.53 2.00 0.60
C CYS A 285 14.07 0.58 0.80
N ASP A 286 14.90 0.06 -0.09
CA ASP A 286 15.49 -1.29 0.00
C ASP A 286 16.80 -1.27 0.79
N VAL A 287 16.75 -1.20 2.13
CA VAL A 287 17.86 -1.01 3.07
C VAL A 287 18.45 -2.33 3.61
#